data_e62ccc63508d0d313c901e7af646dfdc
#
_entry.id   e62ccc63508d0d313c901e7af646dfdc
#
_cell.length_a   1.000
_cell.length_b   1.000
_cell.length_c   1.000
_cell.angle_alpha   90.00
_cell.angle_beta   90.00
_cell.angle_gamma   90.00
#
_symmetry.space_group_name_H-M   'P 1'
#
loop_
_entity.id
_entity.type
_entity.pdbx_description
1 polymer ?
#
loop_
_entity_poly.entity_id
_entity_poly.type
_entity_poly.pdbx_seq_one_letter_code
_entity_poly.pdbx_strand_id
1 'polypeptide(L)'
;TRSVEEYAKEILAMGINTVDSFDIHTQITSLRRSLDESAKAGKAVAIISAGWDPGSDSVVRTLLEAIAPKGITYTNFGPGRSMGHSVAVRAIDGVKDALSMTIPVGTGIHRRMVYVELEEGADFKTVEAAIKSDPYFVNDETHVKQVPCVDDLNDVGHGVNLVRKGVSGKTHNQLFEFDMKINNPALTAQVLVCVARASMKQQPGCYTMIEVPVIDLLCGDREELIAHLV
;
A
#
# COMPACT_ATOMS: atom_id res chain seq x y z
N THR A 1 -2.09 -7.47 9.33
CA THR A 1 -1.06 -7.72 8.31
C THR A 1 -0.25 -8.98 8.64
N ARG A 2 0.28 -9.14 9.86
CA ARG A 2 1.17 -10.26 10.23
C ARG A 2 0.50 -11.65 10.16
N SER A 3 -0.81 -11.74 10.28
CA SER A 3 -1.57 -13.00 10.27
C SER A 3 -2.20 -13.33 8.91
N VAL A 4 -1.94 -12.52 7.87
CA VAL A 4 -2.56 -12.71 6.54
C VAL A 4 -2.22 -14.08 5.97
N GLU A 5 -0.98 -14.51 6.04
CA GLU A 5 -0.54 -15.80 5.47
C GLU A 5 -1.28 -16.98 6.10
N GLU A 6 -1.39 -17.00 7.42
CA GLU A 6 -2.04 -18.08 8.18
C GLU A 6 -3.53 -18.20 7.81
N TYR A 7 -4.28 -17.10 7.97
CA TYR A 7 -5.72 -17.10 7.67
C TYR A 7 -6.01 -17.32 6.19
N ALA A 8 -5.21 -16.75 5.28
CA ALA A 8 -5.42 -16.95 3.86
C ALA A 8 -5.24 -18.44 3.47
N LYS A 9 -4.24 -19.12 4.02
CA LYS A 9 -4.04 -20.57 3.77
C LYS A 9 -5.24 -21.40 4.22
N GLU A 10 -5.78 -21.14 5.40
CA GLU A 10 -6.95 -21.85 5.91
C GLU A 10 -8.17 -21.63 5.00
N ILE A 11 -8.45 -20.41 4.61
CA ILE A 11 -9.60 -20.05 3.77
C ILE A 11 -9.44 -20.64 2.36
N LEU A 12 -8.25 -20.54 1.77
CA LEU A 12 -7.96 -21.11 0.44
C LEU A 12 -8.11 -22.64 0.43
N ALA A 13 -7.72 -23.32 1.52
CA ALA A 13 -7.91 -24.77 1.65
C ALA A 13 -9.39 -25.18 1.65
N MET A 14 -10.30 -24.27 2.01
CA MET A 14 -11.76 -24.48 1.91
C MET A 14 -12.31 -24.23 0.49
N GLY A 15 -11.48 -23.86 -0.47
CA GLY A 15 -11.90 -23.50 -1.83
C GLY A 15 -12.52 -22.11 -1.94
N ILE A 16 -12.22 -21.20 -1.00
CA ILE A 16 -12.76 -19.83 -0.95
C ILE A 16 -11.68 -18.84 -1.37
N ASN A 17 -12.02 -17.92 -2.27
CA ASN A 17 -11.11 -16.87 -2.72
C ASN A 17 -10.80 -15.89 -1.58
N THR A 18 -9.56 -15.37 -1.56
CA THR A 18 -9.13 -14.36 -0.60
C THR A 18 -8.63 -13.10 -1.30
N VAL A 19 -8.86 -11.95 -0.68
CA VAL A 19 -8.25 -10.67 -1.07
C VAL A 19 -7.77 -9.94 0.18
N ASP A 20 -6.59 -9.33 0.08
CA ASP A 20 -6.00 -8.60 1.20
C ASP A 20 -5.21 -7.37 0.74
N SER A 21 -4.92 -6.48 1.68
CA SER A 21 -4.09 -5.30 1.50
C SER A 21 -2.75 -5.43 2.25
N PHE A 22 -2.11 -6.59 2.18
CA PHE A 22 -0.80 -6.82 2.79
C PHE A 22 0.23 -5.80 2.27
N ASP A 23 0.93 -5.12 3.19
CA ASP A 23 1.75 -3.95 2.91
C ASP A 23 3.24 -4.08 3.31
N ILE A 24 3.70 -5.26 3.70
CA ILE A 24 5.12 -5.48 3.99
C ILE A 24 5.84 -5.79 2.68
N HIS A 25 6.28 -4.74 1.97
CA HIS A 25 6.85 -4.81 0.62
C HIS A 25 7.93 -5.88 0.44
N THR A 26 8.82 -6.02 1.41
CA THR A 26 9.92 -7.00 1.37
C THR A 26 9.46 -8.46 1.42
N GLN A 27 8.22 -8.70 1.84
CA GLN A 27 7.65 -10.05 2.00
C GLN A 27 6.62 -10.42 0.93
N ILE A 28 6.21 -9.49 0.06
CA ILE A 28 5.14 -9.72 -0.94
C ILE A 28 5.47 -10.93 -1.83
N THR A 29 6.69 -11.02 -2.36
CA THR A 29 7.06 -12.10 -3.26
C THR A 29 7.10 -13.48 -2.59
N SER A 30 7.51 -13.55 -1.33
CA SER A 30 7.50 -14.80 -0.55
C SER A 30 6.07 -15.21 -0.20
N LEU A 31 5.24 -14.27 0.26
CA LEU A 31 3.82 -14.50 0.54
C LEU A 31 3.07 -14.99 -0.71
N ARG A 32 3.31 -14.32 -1.86
CA ARG A 32 2.69 -14.72 -3.13
C ARG A 32 2.99 -16.18 -3.48
N ARG A 33 4.25 -16.60 -3.38
CA ARG A 33 4.65 -18.00 -3.67
C ARG A 33 4.00 -18.98 -2.70
N SER A 34 3.99 -18.65 -1.42
CA SER A 34 3.42 -19.51 -0.38
C SER A 34 1.89 -19.69 -0.55
N LEU A 35 1.17 -18.62 -0.89
CA LEU A 35 -0.27 -18.68 -1.11
C LEU A 35 -0.64 -19.25 -2.48
N ASP A 36 0.22 -19.16 -3.49
CA ASP A 36 -0.02 -19.75 -4.82
C ASP A 36 -0.18 -21.27 -4.75
N GLU A 37 0.65 -21.93 -3.96
CA GLU A 37 0.54 -23.38 -3.74
C GLU A 37 -0.80 -23.73 -3.05
N SER A 38 -1.16 -23.00 -2.00
CA SER A 38 -2.41 -23.22 -1.25
C SER A 38 -3.65 -22.92 -2.12
N ALA A 39 -3.62 -21.84 -2.89
CA ALA A 39 -4.70 -21.45 -3.79
C ALA A 39 -4.93 -22.50 -4.89
N LYS A 40 -3.86 -23.01 -5.51
CA LYS A 40 -3.95 -24.07 -6.52
C LYS A 40 -4.49 -25.38 -5.92
N ALA A 41 -4.01 -25.76 -4.75
CA ALA A 41 -4.49 -26.97 -4.05
C ALA A 41 -5.98 -26.87 -3.70
N GLY A 42 -6.43 -25.73 -3.21
CA GLY A 42 -7.83 -25.45 -2.88
C GLY A 42 -8.71 -25.12 -4.09
N LYS A 43 -8.15 -25.00 -5.30
CA LYS A 43 -8.85 -24.52 -6.50
C LYS A 43 -9.48 -23.13 -6.30
N ALA A 44 -8.80 -22.29 -5.54
CA ALA A 44 -9.22 -20.94 -5.17
C ALA A 44 -8.24 -19.89 -5.70
N VAL A 45 -8.58 -18.62 -5.58
CA VAL A 45 -7.79 -17.47 -6.01
C VAL A 45 -7.45 -16.61 -4.81
N ALA A 46 -6.17 -16.24 -4.67
CA ALA A 46 -5.74 -15.19 -3.77
C ALA A 46 -5.31 -13.95 -4.58
N ILE A 47 -5.77 -12.75 -4.20
CA ILE A 47 -5.21 -11.49 -4.70
C ILE A 47 -4.68 -10.73 -3.50
N ILE A 48 -3.36 -10.65 -3.39
CA ILE A 48 -2.68 -10.06 -2.25
C ILE A 48 -2.20 -8.64 -2.53
N SER A 49 -1.90 -7.89 -1.48
CA SER A 49 -1.31 -6.56 -1.59
C SER A 49 -2.15 -5.62 -2.46
N ALA A 50 -3.46 -5.71 -2.30
CA ALA A 50 -4.45 -4.99 -3.09
C ALA A 50 -5.04 -3.80 -2.32
N GLY A 51 -4.18 -2.86 -1.99
CA GLY A 51 -4.54 -1.55 -1.45
C GLY A 51 -4.35 -0.45 -2.50
N TRP A 52 -3.99 0.74 -2.03
CA TRP A 52 -3.56 1.79 -2.94
C TRP A 52 -2.04 1.75 -3.17
N ASP A 53 -1.25 1.47 -2.12
CA ASP A 53 0.19 1.20 -2.15
C ASP A 53 0.58 0.17 -1.06
N PRO A 54 0.96 -1.03 -1.48
CA PRO A 54 0.93 -1.59 -2.84
C PRO A 54 -0.50 -1.79 -3.35
N GLY A 55 -0.68 -1.65 -4.66
CA GLY A 55 -1.97 -1.90 -5.30
C GLY A 55 -2.22 -1.02 -6.52
N SER A 56 -3.13 -0.04 -6.42
CA SER A 56 -3.55 0.77 -7.58
C SER A 56 -2.40 1.63 -8.14
N ASP A 57 -1.56 2.22 -7.31
CA ASP A 57 -0.38 2.97 -7.78
C ASP A 57 0.68 2.06 -8.40
N SER A 58 0.77 0.80 -7.93
CA SER A 58 1.66 -0.20 -8.52
C SER A 58 1.28 -0.52 -9.97
N VAL A 59 -0.03 -0.57 -10.28
CA VAL A 59 -0.52 -0.72 -11.66
C VAL A 59 -0.11 0.48 -12.51
N VAL A 60 -0.30 1.70 -12.01
CA VAL A 60 0.14 2.92 -12.71
C VAL A 60 1.66 2.91 -12.94
N ARG A 61 2.45 2.60 -11.91
CA ARG A 61 3.91 2.50 -11.99
C ARG A 61 4.34 1.50 -13.05
N THR A 62 3.70 0.33 -13.09
CA THR A 62 3.96 -0.70 -14.09
C THR A 62 3.70 -0.18 -15.51
N LEU A 63 2.60 0.53 -15.73
CA LEU A 63 2.29 1.14 -17.02
C LEU A 63 3.36 2.17 -17.42
N LEU A 64 3.74 3.06 -16.52
CA LEU A 64 4.76 4.08 -16.76
C LEU A 64 6.13 3.44 -17.12
N GLU A 65 6.49 2.34 -16.48
CA GLU A 65 7.71 1.60 -16.77
C GLU A 65 7.62 0.87 -18.11
N ALA A 66 6.47 0.32 -18.46
CA ALA A 66 6.27 -0.36 -19.75
C ALA A 66 6.41 0.60 -20.94
N ILE A 67 5.88 1.83 -20.84
CA ILE A 67 5.93 2.82 -21.93
C ILE A 67 7.28 3.58 -22.02
N ALA A 68 8.05 3.62 -20.93
CA ALA A 68 9.41 4.16 -20.90
C ALA A 68 10.36 3.22 -20.15
N PRO A 69 10.76 2.08 -20.75
CA PRO A 69 11.43 0.98 -20.04
C PRO A 69 12.83 1.33 -19.51
N LYS A 70 13.50 2.30 -20.12
CA LYS A 70 14.78 2.82 -19.63
C LYS A 70 14.56 4.15 -18.94
N GLY A 71 14.84 4.24 -17.64
CA GLY A 71 14.62 5.48 -16.91
C GLY A 71 14.56 5.29 -15.41
N ILE A 72 14.11 6.35 -14.75
CA ILE A 72 13.98 6.43 -13.29
C ILE A 72 12.56 6.80 -12.94
N THR A 73 11.99 6.11 -11.95
CA THR A 73 10.72 6.47 -11.31
C THR A 73 11.00 7.05 -9.93
N TYR A 74 10.54 8.25 -9.69
CA TYR A 74 10.48 8.83 -8.35
C TYR A 74 9.08 8.63 -7.79
N THR A 75 9.00 8.01 -6.61
CA THR A 75 7.75 7.80 -5.88
C THR A 75 7.77 8.69 -4.64
N ASN A 76 7.00 9.77 -4.65
CA ASN A 76 6.92 10.74 -3.57
C ASN A 76 5.58 10.56 -2.85
N PHE A 77 5.59 9.85 -1.73
CA PHE A 77 4.40 9.63 -0.91
C PHE A 77 4.09 10.83 -0.03
N GLY A 78 2.81 11.14 0.13
CA GLY A 78 2.34 12.20 1.01
C GLY A 78 2.21 13.58 0.32
N PRO A 79 2.09 14.66 1.11
CA PRO A 79 1.95 14.62 2.56
C PRO A 79 0.65 13.93 2.99
N GLY A 80 0.70 13.18 4.10
CA GLY A 80 -0.51 12.56 4.62
C GLY A 80 -0.26 11.45 5.64
N ARG A 81 -1.35 11.02 6.27
CA ARG A 81 -1.35 10.01 7.32
C ARG A 81 -0.97 8.63 6.79
N SER A 82 0.10 8.07 7.33
CA SER A 82 0.48 6.67 7.11
C SER A 82 -0.21 5.76 8.12
N MET A 83 -1.09 4.88 7.65
CA MET A 83 -1.86 3.99 8.53
C MET A 83 -0.98 2.96 9.21
N GLY A 84 -0.12 2.24 8.47
CA GLY A 84 0.77 1.22 9.02
C GLY A 84 1.72 1.78 10.07
N HIS A 85 2.36 2.93 9.79
CA HIS A 85 3.24 3.61 10.75
C HIS A 85 2.49 4.09 11.99
N SER A 86 1.28 4.62 11.84
CA SER A 86 0.47 5.04 13.00
C SER A 86 0.09 3.86 13.90
N VAL A 87 -0.25 2.71 13.29
CA VAL A 87 -0.53 1.47 14.04
C VAL A 87 0.72 0.96 14.77
N ALA A 88 1.89 1.00 14.12
CA ALA A 88 3.14 0.59 14.74
C ALA A 88 3.47 1.44 15.99
N VAL A 89 3.29 2.76 15.92
CA VAL A 89 3.52 3.65 17.07
C VAL A 89 2.55 3.39 18.20
N ARG A 90 1.27 3.15 17.91
CA ARG A 90 0.27 2.82 18.93
C ARG A 90 0.54 1.53 19.70
N ALA A 91 1.33 0.64 19.12
CA ALA A 91 1.73 -0.62 19.75
C ALA A 91 2.93 -0.48 20.71
N ILE A 92 3.53 0.73 20.83
CA ILE A 92 4.65 1.00 21.72
C ILE A 92 4.12 1.30 23.12
N ASP A 93 4.72 0.67 24.13
CA ASP A 93 4.38 0.88 25.53
C ASP A 93 4.47 2.37 25.91
N GLY A 94 3.46 2.86 26.61
CA GLY A 94 3.36 4.26 27.04
C GLY A 94 2.73 5.20 25.99
N VAL A 95 2.35 4.69 24.83
CA VAL A 95 1.61 5.46 23.80
C VAL A 95 0.12 5.21 23.96
N LYS A 96 -0.65 6.26 24.27
CA LYS A 96 -2.11 6.23 24.32
C LYS A 96 -2.73 6.31 22.94
N ASP A 97 -2.24 7.22 22.08
CA ASP A 97 -2.62 7.33 20.66
C ASP A 97 -1.49 7.97 19.85
N ALA A 98 -1.51 7.76 18.53
CA ALA A 98 -0.48 8.28 17.63
C ALA A 98 -0.99 8.52 16.21
N LEU A 99 -0.39 9.52 15.58
CA LEU A 99 -0.53 9.85 14.18
C LEU A 99 0.87 9.99 13.55
N SER A 100 1.17 9.18 12.55
CA SER A 100 2.39 9.31 11.74
C SER A 100 2.06 9.89 10.37
N MET A 101 2.71 11.01 10.04
CA MET A 101 2.60 11.68 8.75
C MET A 101 3.82 11.35 7.89
N THR A 102 3.58 10.96 6.65
CA THR A 102 4.60 10.86 5.60
C THR A 102 4.73 12.21 4.91
N ILE A 103 5.93 12.79 4.91
CA ILE A 103 6.24 14.06 4.27
C ILE A 103 7.26 13.81 3.16
N PRO A 104 6.93 14.01 1.87
CA PRO A 104 7.90 13.85 0.79
C PRO A 104 8.93 14.98 0.82
N VAL A 105 10.19 14.62 0.58
CA VAL A 105 11.30 15.57 0.45
C VAL A 105 11.70 15.72 -1.02
N GLY A 106 11.11 14.90 -1.89
CA GLY A 106 11.41 14.82 -3.31
C GLY A 106 12.32 13.64 -3.65
N THR A 107 12.33 13.24 -4.92
CA THR A 107 13.16 12.14 -5.44
C THR A 107 13.00 10.80 -4.72
N GLY A 108 11.79 10.52 -4.18
CA GLY A 108 11.49 9.30 -3.45
C GLY A 108 11.98 9.27 -2.00
N ILE A 109 12.47 10.39 -1.47
CA ILE A 109 12.90 10.51 -0.07
C ILE A 109 11.76 11.09 0.78
N HIS A 110 11.59 10.53 1.98
CA HIS A 110 10.52 10.89 2.91
C HIS A 110 11.05 11.20 4.30
N ARG A 111 10.30 12.04 5.02
CA ARG A 111 10.39 12.25 6.47
C ARG A 111 9.17 11.69 7.15
N ARG A 112 9.32 11.32 8.42
CA ARG A 112 8.20 10.97 9.29
C ARG A 112 8.02 12.06 10.34
N MET A 113 6.81 12.62 10.40
CA MET A 113 6.36 13.47 11.51
C MET A 113 5.40 12.64 12.33
N VAL A 114 5.82 12.27 13.53
CA VAL A 114 5.03 11.42 14.44
C VAL A 114 4.54 12.27 15.59
N TYR A 115 3.23 12.32 15.77
CA TYR A 115 2.58 12.94 16.90
C TYR A 115 2.10 11.86 17.84
N VAL A 116 2.43 11.98 19.13
CA VAL A 116 2.09 10.98 20.15
C VAL A 116 1.35 11.62 21.31
N GLU A 117 0.26 11.00 21.71
CA GLU A 117 -0.41 11.19 22.97
C GLU A 117 0.09 10.10 23.92
N LEU A 118 0.64 10.49 25.05
CA LEU A 118 1.22 9.55 26.01
C LEU A 118 0.20 9.12 27.07
N GLU A 119 0.38 7.91 27.57
CA GLU A 119 -0.26 7.44 28.78
C GLU A 119 0.24 8.24 30.00
N GLU A 120 -0.56 8.25 31.06
CA GLU A 120 -0.20 8.93 32.29
C GLU A 120 1.08 8.30 32.91
N GLY A 121 2.08 9.14 33.15
CA GLY A 121 3.36 8.72 33.73
C GLY A 121 4.38 8.17 32.72
N ALA A 122 4.05 8.09 31.44
CA ALA A 122 5.00 7.65 30.41
C ALA A 122 6.08 8.70 30.14
N ASP A 123 7.33 8.23 29.94
CA ASP A 123 8.47 9.11 29.63
C ASP A 123 8.59 9.30 28.12
N PHE A 124 8.48 10.55 27.68
CA PHE A 124 8.56 10.91 26.25
C PHE A 124 9.88 10.46 25.59
N LYS A 125 11.01 10.57 26.29
CA LYS A 125 12.32 10.21 25.69
C LYS A 125 12.42 8.71 25.44
N THR A 126 11.88 7.91 26.33
CA THR A 126 11.82 6.45 26.18
C THR A 126 10.94 6.07 24.99
N VAL A 127 9.75 6.67 24.88
CA VAL A 127 8.85 6.46 23.76
C VAL A 127 9.45 6.93 22.43
N GLU A 128 10.08 8.11 22.40
CA GLU A 128 10.76 8.62 21.19
C GLU A 128 11.87 7.68 20.73
N ALA A 129 12.68 7.17 21.66
CA ALA A 129 13.75 6.23 21.33
C ALA A 129 13.20 4.91 20.77
N ALA A 130 12.11 4.39 21.35
CA ALA A 130 11.45 3.18 20.89
C ALA A 130 10.88 3.36 19.47
N ILE A 131 10.24 4.49 19.17
CA ILE A 131 9.72 4.82 17.83
C ILE A 131 10.87 4.82 16.82
N LYS A 132 11.96 5.54 17.09
CA LYS A 132 13.07 5.68 16.15
C LYS A 132 13.85 4.39 15.90
N SER A 133 13.77 3.41 16.81
CA SER A 133 14.36 2.09 16.64
C SER A 133 13.45 1.04 16.02
N ASP A 134 12.16 1.34 15.86
CA ASP A 134 11.20 0.41 15.23
C ASP A 134 11.52 0.21 13.74
N PRO A 135 11.38 -1.02 13.19
CA PRO A 135 11.64 -1.32 11.79
C PRO A 135 10.90 -0.45 10.76
N TYR A 136 9.76 0.12 11.14
CA TYR A 136 9.02 1.06 10.29
C TYR A 136 9.67 2.44 10.17
N PHE A 137 10.56 2.81 11.10
CA PHE A 137 11.11 4.16 11.21
C PHE A 137 12.62 4.25 11.10
N VAL A 138 13.33 3.13 11.34
CA VAL A 138 14.81 3.10 11.46
C VAL A 138 15.56 3.62 10.23
N ASN A 139 14.93 3.54 9.04
CA ASN A 139 15.53 4.00 7.78
C ASN A 139 15.07 5.39 7.34
N ASP A 140 14.15 6.02 8.08
CA ASP A 140 13.57 7.32 7.74
C ASP A 140 14.04 8.41 8.73
N GLU A 141 14.19 9.65 8.23
CA GLU A 141 14.33 10.82 9.10
C GLU A 141 13.02 11.00 9.89
N THR A 142 13.04 10.68 11.18
CA THR A 142 11.86 10.64 12.04
C THR A 142 11.92 11.71 13.12
N HIS A 143 10.91 12.57 13.13
CA HIS A 143 10.67 13.59 14.15
C HIS A 143 9.44 13.21 14.98
N VAL A 144 9.60 13.15 16.30
CA VAL A 144 8.52 12.81 17.23
C VAL A 144 8.13 14.05 18.03
N LYS A 145 6.83 14.29 18.17
CA LYS A 145 6.27 15.38 18.98
C LYS A 145 5.18 14.85 19.91
N GLN A 146 5.31 15.16 21.17
CA GLN A 146 4.21 14.93 22.12
C GLN A 146 3.12 15.96 21.89
N VAL A 147 1.86 15.51 21.92
CA VAL A 147 0.65 16.33 21.83
C VAL A 147 -0.33 15.96 22.93
N PRO A 148 -1.19 16.90 23.37
CA PRO A 148 -2.18 16.60 24.40
C PRO A 148 -3.31 15.69 23.93
N CYS A 149 -3.65 15.74 22.61
CA CYS A 149 -4.68 14.92 21.99
C CYS A 149 -4.35 14.71 20.51
N VAL A 150 -4.34 13.47 20.06
CA VAL A 150 -4.09 13.13 18.64
C VAL A 150 -5.32 13.41 17.78
N ASP A 151 -6.53 13.28 18.33
CA ASP A 151 -7.78 13.55 17.60
C ASP A 151 -7.88 14.99 17.08
N ASP A 152 -7.25 15.94 17.77
CA ASP A 152 -7.19 17.34 17.34
C ASP A 152 -6.37 17.52 16.04
N LEU A 153 -5.55 16.54 15.68
CA LEU A 153 -4.69 16.53 14.50
C LEU A 153 -5.19 15.57 13.40
N ASN A 154 -6.44 15.14 13.47
CA ASN A 154 -6.96 14.06 12.66
C ASN A 154 -6.90 14.39 11.16
N ASP A 155 -5.86 13.92 10.49
CA ASP A 155 -5.67 13.96 9.05
C ASP A 155 -5.69 12.53 8.49
N VAL A 156 -6.66 12.25 7.64
CA VAL A 156 -6.81 10.95 6.95
C VAL A 156 -6.39 11.02 5.48
N GLY A 157 -6.04 12.21 5.01
CA GLY A 157 -5.53 12.41 3.66
C GLY A 157 -4.19 11.74 3.45
N HIS A 158 -3.95 11.29 2.24
CA HIS A 158 -2.67 10.79 1.76
C HIS A 158 -2.57 10.97 0.25
N GLY A 159 -1.49 10.50 -0.35
CA GLY A 159 -1.34 10.53 -1.79
C GLY A 159 0.04 10.10 -2.24
N VAL A 160 0.23 10.11 -3.54
CA VAL A 160 1.52 9.85 -4.17
C VAL A 160 1.65 10.71 -5.42
N ASN A 161 2.84 11.25 -5.63
CA ASN A 161 3.28 11.81 -6.90
C ASN A 161 4.32 10.87 -7.51
N LEU A 162 3.96 10.23 -8.63
CA LEU A 162 4.85 9.39 -9.42
C LEU A 162 5.41 10.21 -10.58
N VAL A 163 6.73 10.29 -10.67
CA VAL A 163 7.42 10.95 -11.78
C VAL A 163 8.31 9.94 -12.48
N ARG A 164 7.97 9.58 -13.73
CA ARG A 164 8.80 8.72 -14.57
C ARG A 164 9.52 9.55 -15.64
N LYS A 165 10.84 9.54 -15.60
CA LYS A 165 11.71 10.11 -16.65
C LYS A 165 12.40 8.99 -17.39
N GLY A 166 12.28 8.96 -18.72
CA GLY A 166 12.82 7.83 -19.42
C GLY A 166 12.90 7.94 -20.93
N VAL A 167 13.02 6.79 -21.55
CA VAL A 167 13.24 6.60 -22.99
C VAL A 167 12.21 5.61 -23.52
N SER A 168 11.48 6.02 -24.55
CA SER A 168 10.60 5.15 -25.32
C SER A 168 11.28 4.84 -26.67
N GLY A 169 11.60 3.57 -26.88
CA GLY A 169 12.41 3.16 -28.04
C GLY A 169 13.81 3.77 -28.01
N LYS A 170 14.09 4.73 -28.89
CA LYS A 170 15.32 5.52 -28.95
C LYS A 170 15.12 6.99 -28.58
N THR A 171 13.88 7.39 -28.26
CA THR A 171 13.52 8.78 -27.98
C THR A 171 13.65 9.06 -26.50
N HIS A 172 14.56 9.95 -26.15
CA HIS A 172 14.81 10.46 -24.81
C HIS A 172 13.78 11.49 -24.39
N ASN A 173 13.87 11.94 -23.12
CA ASN A 173 13.09 13.02 -22.55
C ASN A 173 11.58 12.75 -22.43
N GLN A 174 11.19 11.49 -22.33
CA GLN A 174 9.84 11.13 -21.90
C GLN A 174 9.69 11.50 -20.42
N LEU A 175 8.65 12.25 -20.11
CA LEU A 175 8.29 12.62 -18.75
C LEU A 175 6.82 12.32 -18.54
N PHE A 176 6.54 11.47 -17.57
CA PHE A 176 5.18 11.12 -17.15
C PHE A 176 5.02 11.46 -15.69
N GLU A 177 3.93 12.11 -15.38
CA GLU A 177 3.57 12.47 -14.02
C GLU A 177 2.18 11.95 -13.71
N PHE A 178 2.04 11.37 -12.52
CA PHE A 178 0.76 10.94 -11.98
C PHE A 178 0.67 11.44 -10.54
N ASP A 179 -0.38 12.18 -10.25
CA ASP A 179 -0.65 12.71 -8.91
C ASP A 179 -1.96 12.13 -8.38
N MET A 180 -1.91 11.59 -7.17
CA MET A 180 -3.07 11.01 -6.51
C MET A 180 -3.18 11.56 -5.09
N LYS A 181 -4.37 12.08 -4.76
CA LYS A 181 -4.74 12.52 -3.41
C LYS A 181 -5.98 11.76 -2.96
N ILE A 182 -5.91 11.13 -1.83
CA ILE A 182 -6.90 10.13 -1.41
C ILE A 182 -7.27 10.26 0.07
N ASN A 183 -8.43 9.72 0.39
CA ASN A 183 -8.74 9.20 1.71
C ASN A 183 -8.28 7.73 1.75
N ASN A 184 -7.20 7.45 2.47
CA ASN A 184 -6.53 6.16 2.45
C ASN A 184 -7.48 4.98 2.81
N PRO A 185 -8.20 4.98 3.95
CA PRO A 185 -9.08 3.87 4.29
C PRO A 185 -10.17 3.62 3.24
N ALA A 186 -10.78 4.68 2.71
CA ALA A 186 -11.86 4.57 1.74
C ALA A 186 -11.37 3.99 0.40
N LEU A 187 -10.21 4.45 -0.09
CA LEU A 187 -9.66 3.94 -1.34
C LEU A 187 -9.24 2.47 -1.20
N THR A 188 -8.54 2.11 -0.12
CA THR A 188 -8.14 0.72 0.13
C THR A 188 -9.36 -0.21 0.18
N ALA A 189 -10.43 0.18 0.88
CA ALA A 189 -11.67 -0.59 0.92
C ALA A 189 -12.30 -0.76 -0.47
N GLN A 190 -12.33 0.31 -1.29
CA GLN A 190 -12.85 0.24 -2.66
C GLN A 190 -12.00 -0.67 -3.55
N VAL A 191 -10.68 -0.62 -3.43
CA VAL A 191 -9.76 -1.51 -4.17
C VAL A 191 -10.01 -2.96 -3.79
N LEU A 192 -10.17 -3.29 -2.51
CA LEU A 192 -10.50 -4.66 -2.08
C LEU A 192 -11.80 -5.16 -2.70
N VAL A 193 -12.83 -4.33 -2.82
CA VAL A 193 -14.07 -4.70 -3.52
C VAL A 193 -13.82 -4.95 -5.01
N CYS A 194 -13.00 -4.14 -5.67
CA CYS A 194 -12.66 -4.32 -7.08
C CYS A 194 -11.90 -5.64 -7.32
N VAL A 195 -10.89 -5.95 -6.50
CA VAL A 195 -10.13 -7.19 -6.68
C VAL A 195 -10.91 -8.42 -6.24
N ALA A 196 -11.83 -8.31 -5.27
CA ALA A 196 -12.75 -9.40 -4.94
C ALA A 196 -13.61 -9.79 -6.16
N ARG A 197 -14.08 -8.80 -6.92
CA ARG A 197 -14.77 -9.03 -8.19
C ARG A 197 -13.86 -9.68 -9.23
N ALA A 198 -12.63 -9.16 -9.36
CA ALA A 198 -11.64 -9.69 -10.31
C ALA A 198 -11.23 -11.12 -9.98
N SER A 199 -11.17 -11.51 -8.69
CA SER A 199 -10.80 -12.86 -8.27
C SER A 199 -11.72 -13.95 -8.84
N MET A 200 -12.99 -13.60 -9.10
CA MET A 200 -13.97 -14.51 -9.69
C MET A 200 -13.69 -14.84 -11.18
N LYS A 201 -12.79 -14.09 -11.81
CA LYS A 201 -12.44 -14.23 -13.23
C LYS A 201 -11.06 -14.83 -13.45
N GLN A 202 -10.28 -15.02 -12.39
CA GLN A 202 -8.92 -15.58 -12.49
C GLN A 202 -8.92 -17.11 -12.34
N GLN A 203 -7.87 -17.74 -12.87
CA GLN A 203 -7.60 -19.16 -12.63
C GLN A 203 -7.05 -19.37 -11.20
N PRO A 204 -7.21 -20.57 -10.62
CA PRO A 204 -6.64 -20.87 -9.30
C PRO A 204 -5.16 -20.51 -9.20
N GLY A 205 -4.80 -19.72 -8.19
CA GLY A 205 -3.45 -19.23 -7.96
C GLY A 205 -3.42 -17.97 -7.12
N CYS A 206 -2.22 -17.43 -6.88
CA CYS A 206 -2.03 -16.19 -6.14
C CYS A 206 -1.48 -15.08 -7.04
N TYR A 207 -2.08 -13.92 -6.96
CA TYR A 207 -1.81 -12.75 -7.81
C TYR A 207 -1.59 -11.49 -6.98
N THR A 208 -0.86 -10.53 -7.55
CA THR A 208 -0.89 -9.13 -7.16
C THR A 208 -1.71 -8.34 -8.19
N MET A 209 -2.09 -7.10 -7.90
CA MET A 209 -2.91 -6.30 -8.82
C MET A 209 -2.28 -6.08 -10.19
N ILE A 210 -0.94 -6.05 -10.30
CA ILE A 210 -0.26 -5.87 -11.59
C ILE A 210 -0.36 -7.08 -12.53
N GLU A 211 -0.79 -8.24 -12.01
CA GLU A 211 -0.96 -9.48 -12.78
C GLU A 211 -2.40 -9.69 -13.23
N VAL A 212 -3.34 -8.90 -12.69
CA VAL A 212 -4.76 -8.99 -12.99
C VAL A 212 -5.11 -8.07 -14.14
N PRO A 213 -5.86 -8.53 -15.18
CA PRO A 213 -6.34 -7.64 -16.23
C PRO A 213 -7.14 -6.48 -15.63
N VAL A 214 -6.76 -5.23 -15.93
CA VAL A 214 -7.38 -4.04 -15.33
C VAL A 214 -8.88 -3.94 -15.59
N ILE A 215 -9.35 -4.48 -16.71
CA ILE A 215 -10.79 -4.51 -17.03
C ILE A 215 -11.58 -5.41 -16.05
N ASP A 216 -10.94 -6.41 -15.46
CA ASP A 216 -11.60 -7.31 -14.51
C ASP A 216 -11.89 -6.66 -13.16
N LEU A 217 -11.23 -5.55 -12.86
CA LEU A 217 -11.51 -4.71 -11.68
C LEU A 217 -12.85 -3.97 -11.79
N LEU A 218 -13.36 -3.78 -13.02
CA LEU A 218 -14.54 -3.00 -13.29
C LEU A 218 -15.82 -3.85 -13.17
N CYS A 219 -16.92 -3.18 -12.82
CA CYS A 219 -18.26 -3.73 -12.83
C CYS A 219 -18.96 -3.35 -14.12
N GLY A 220 -19.62 -4.29 -14.79
CA GLY A 220 -20.39 -4.04 -16.01
C GLY A 220 -20.10 -5.06 -17.11
N ASP A 221 -20.79 -4.90 -18.22
CA ASP A 221 -20.56 -5.70 -19.42
C ASP A 221 -19.22 -5.34 -20.07
N ARG A 222 -18.49 -6.34 -20.53
CA ARG A 222 -17.13 -6.16 -21.06
C ARG A 222 -17.09 -5.31 -22.32
N GLU A 223 -18.04 -5.52 -23.25
CA GLU A 223 -18.10 -4.78 -24.51
C GLU A 223 -18.48 -3.32 -24.28
N GLU A 224 -19.43 -3.08 -23.34
CA GLU A 224 -19.81 -1.72 -22.94
C GLU A 224 -18.64 -0.98 -22.29
N LEU A 225 -17.87 -1.65 -21.43
CA LEU A 225 -16.69 -1.06 -20.80
C LEU A 225 -15.59 -0.72 -21.82
N ILE A 226 -15.36 -1.59 -22.79
CA ILE A 226 -14.39 -1.33 -23.88
C ILE A 226 -14.88 -0.12 -24.70
N ALA A 227 -16.14 -0.08 -25.09
CA ALA A 227 -16.68 1.03 -25.88
C ALA A 227 -16.66 2.37 -25.13
N HIS A 228 -16.73 2.33 -23.80
CA HIS A 228 -16.68 3.53 -22.96
C HIS A 228 -15.26 4.05 -22.71
N LEU A 229 -14.26 3.14 -22.58
CA LEU A 229 -12.92 3.48 -22.13
C LEU A 229 -11.88 3.57 -23.26
N VAL A 230 -12.16 3.02 -24.43
CA VAL A 230 -11.32 2.99 -25.62
C VAL A 230 -11.97 3.77 -26.76
#